data_c71ede7e0d4b1a329fec9a91de236fca
#
_entry.id   c71ede7e0d4b1a329fec9a91de236fca
#
_cell.length_a   1.000
_cell.length_b   1.000
_cell.length_c   1.000
_cell.angle_alpha   90.00
_cell.angle_beta   90.00
_cell.angle_gamma   90.00
#
_symmetry.space_group_name_H-M   'P 1'
#
loop_
_entity.id
_entity.type
_entity.pdbx_description
1 polymer ?
#
loop_
_entity_poly.entity_id
_entity_poly.type
_entity_poly.pdbx_seq_one_letter_code
_entity_poly.pdbx_strand_id
1 'polypeptide(L)'
;MPAARSPGSSWRAKTEAVVGSVPHGLRRRELLGALAAAGLLGAVPRPAHSAPGTLIENVTRLYPVRVARVVVPTQVQEVVQAVQHWPGAVAVGGGRYSMGGQVGVEGGLHIDMRRMNALVWLDAPARTVRVQAGMRWRDLQDHLDPHDLAVRTMQSYANFTVGGSVSVNVHGRYVGHGPIGASVRALQIVLASGEVREASRQQHPDLFRAALGGYGGLGVITEVELDLDPNTAMERSVAQVALDDYPGFFAAKVRANTRAVMHNADLLPPHFDRATAVTWATTDKPVTVSERLVPRGQRYDLDKTVIWALTELPGGHQLQHKVVRPALLRGQPVVWRNREASLDAASLEPASRAQSTYVLQEYFVPVARFAAFTRGLARILQQHGAQVLNISVRHAPPDPDAVMAWAREEVFSWVLYYKQGTSAEAQEAVGLWTRALIDLALQHGGTYYLPYQRHATQAQFAAAYPQADRFRATKAVWDPQGRMRNMLWAQYL
;
A
#
# COMPACT_ATOMS: atom_id res chain seq x y z
N MET A 1 -18.86 10.70 -64.95
CA MET A 1 -20.25 10.24 -64.99
C MET A 1 -20.33 8.76 -64.66
N PRO A 2 -21.30 8.31 -63.86
CA PRO A 2 -22.12 9.03 -62.90
C PRO A 2 -22.00 8.57 -61.48
N ALA A 3 -22.55 9.38 -60.56
CA ALA A 3 -22.78 9.18 -59.16
C ALA A 3 -23.76 8.06 -58.82
N ALA A 4 -23.62 7.42 -57.68
CA ALA A 4 -24.70 6.72 -56.98
C ALA A 4 -24.53 6.87 -55.46
N ARG A 5 -25.31 7.67 -54.93
CA ARG A 5 -26.20 7.81 -53.76
C ARG A 5 -26.05 6.80 -52.64
N SER A 6 -25.90 7.38 -51.46
CA SER A 6 -26.24 6.79 -50.15
C SER A 6 -27.74 6.48 -50.00
N PRO A 7 -28.09 5.56 -49.09
CA PRO A 7 -29.29 5.76 -48.31
C PRO A 7 -28.97 5.82 -46.82
N GLY A 8 -29.39 6.95 -46.23
CA GLY A 8 -29.63 7.05 -44.81
C GLY A 8 -31.03 6.55 -44.47
N SER A 9 -31.22 6.50 -43.18
CA SER A 9 -32.50 6.45 -42.43
C SER A 9 -32.79 5.14 -41.70
N SER A 10 -32.88 5.34 -40.46
CA SER A 10 -34.01 5.13 -39.53
C SER A 10 -33.84 3.93 -38.60
N TRP A 11 -33.31 4.22 -37.42
CA TRP A 11 -33.70 3.50 -36.22
C TRP A 11 -34.02 4.54 -35.12
N ARG A 12 -35.14 5.25 -35.28
CA ARG A 12 -35.91 5.84 -34.18
C ARG A 12 -37.32 5.26 -34.24
N ALA A 13 -37.88 5.02 -33.06
CA ALA A 13 -39.24 4.61 -32.76
C ALA A 13 -39.48 3.09 -32.72
N LYS A 14 -39.45 2.58 -31.45
CA LYS A 14 -40.43 1.64 -30.88
C LYS A 14 -40.06 1.33 -29.43
N THR A 15 -40.47 2.21 -28.48
CA THR A 15 -40.77 1.89 -27.10
C THR A 15 -41.70 2.97 -26.52
N GLU A 16 -42.91 2.95 -26.95
CA GLU A 16 -44.04 3.53 -26.21
C GLU A 16 -45.17 2.49 -26.30
N ALA A 17 -45.59 2.07 -25.14
CA ALA A 17 -46.88 1.54 -24.77
C ALA A 17 -46.75 0.35 -23.81
N VAL A 18 -46.82 0.63 -22.54
CA VAL A 18 -47.69 -0.02 -21.55
C VAL A 18 -47.54 0.77 -20.24
N VAL A 19 -48.36 1.79 -20.07
CA VAL A 19 -48.71 2.35 -18.75
C VAL A 19 -50.19 2.17 -18.57
N GLY A 20 -50.56 1.13 -17.85
CA GLY A 20 -51.91 0.93 -17.34
C GLY A 20 -52.23 1.90 -16.21
N SER A 21 -53.32 2.60 -16.36
CA SER A 21 -53.92 3.55 -15.43
C SER A 21 -54.23 2.95 -14.06
N VAL A 22 -53.79 3.64 -12.99
CA VAL A 22 -54.25 3.45 -11.60
C VAL A 22 -55.08 4.70 -11.21
N PRO A 23 -56.28 4.52 -10.60
CA PRO A 23 -57.18 5.63 -10.32
C PRO A 23 -56.72 6.48 -9.13
N HIS A 24 -56.94 7.78 -9.25
CA HIS A 24 -56.78 8.79 -8.17
C HIS A 24 -57.80 8.58 -7.08
N GLY A 25 -57.34 8.66 -5.80
CA GLY A 25 -58.18 9.00 -4.69
C GLY A 25 -57.93 8.25 -3.41
N LEU A 26 -56.95 8.71 -2.62
CA LEU A 26 -56.99 8.62 -1.15
C LEU A 26 -55.98 9.64 -0.58
N ARG A 27 -56.53 10.63 0.13
CA ARG A 27 -55.77 11.75 0.65
C ARG A 27 -54.94 11.30 1.91
N ARG A 28 -53.72 11.77 1.92
CA ARG A 28 -52.67 11.51 2.94
C ARG A 28 -53.05 11.83 4.41
N ARG A 29 -54.30 12.28 4.66
CA ARG A 29 -54.81 12.67 5.99
C ARG A 29 -55.64 11.60 6.72
N GLU A 30 -56.04 10.51 6.05
CA GLU A 30 -56.88 9.47 6.67
C GLU A 30 -56.11 8.26 7.20
N LEU A 31 -54.83 8.15 6.91
CA LEU A 31 -53.94 7.12 7.46
C LEU A 31 -53.29 7.45 8.80
N LEU A 32 -53.46 8.70 9.29
CA LEU A 32 -52.94 9.13 10.59
C LEU A 32 -53.96 9.05 11.73
N GLY A 33 -55.22 8.70 11.44
CA GLY A 33 -56.31 8.63 12.43
C GLY A 33 -56.55 7.23 13.03
N ALA A 34 -55.99 6.16 12.46
CA ALA A 34 -56.33 4.79 12.86
C ALA A 34 -55.28 4.11 13.79
N LEU A 35 -54.22 4.80 14.22
CA LEU A 35 -53.17 4.30 15.11
C LEU A 35 -53.16 4.86 16.51
N ALA A 36 -54.22 5.57 16.92
CA ALA A 36 -54.29 6.21 18.22
C ALA A 36 -55.17 5.47 19.26
N ALA A 37 -55.55 4.22 19.02
CA ALA A 37 -56.43 3.46 19.92
C ALA A 37 -56.00 2.01 20.14
N ALA A 38 -54.73 1.78 20.49
CA ALA A 38 -54.29 0.51 21.10
C ALA A 38 -53.10 0.82 22.01
N GLY A 39 -53.41 1.19 23.26
CA GLY A 39 -52.42 1.31 24.32
C GLY A 39 -51.81 -0.04 24.66
N LEU A 40 -50.59 -0.30 24.15
CA LEU A 40 -49.65 -1.25 24.70
C LEU A 40 -48.26 -0.63 24.57
N LEU A 41 -47.87 0.02 25.68
CA LEU A 41 -46.51 0.50 25.92
C LEU A 41 -45.57 -0.70 26.06
N GLY A 42 -45.19 -1.31 24.94
CA GLY A 42 -43.96 -2.08 24.83
C GLY A 42 -42.84 -1.09 24.57
N ALA A 43 -41.83 -1.00 25.45
CA ALA A 43 -40.63 -0.23 25.25
C ALA A 43 -39.91 -0.79 23.98
N VAL A 44 -40.12 -0.14 22.84
CA VAL A 44 -39.28 -0.36 21.65
C VAL A 44 -37.88 0.11 22.04
N PRO A 45 -36.85 -0.75 22.01
CA PRO A 45 -35.51 -0.27 22.23
C PRO A 45 -35.22 0.79 21.16
N ARG A 46 -34.99 2.03 21.60
CA ARG A 46 -34.51 3.10 20.74
C ARG A 46 -33.22 2.58 20.09
N PRO A 47 -33.09 2.62 18.74
CA PRO A 47 -31.80 2.35 18.14
C PRO A 47 -30.79 3.30 18.79
N ALA A 48 -29.74 2.73 19.37
CA ALA A 48 -28.65 3.52 19.91
C ALA A 48 -28.21 4.49 18.81
N HIS A 49 -28.40 5.79 19.04
CA HIS A 49 -27.87 6.82 18.16
C HIS A 49 -26.35 6.63 18.20
N SER A 50 -25.79 6.03 17.17
CA SER A 50 -24.34 6.04 16.98
C SER A 50 -23.92 7.50 16.98
N ALA A 51 -23.06 7.87 17.93
CA ALA A 51 -22.51 9.23 18.01
C ALA A 51 -21.96 9.64 16.64
N PRO A 52 -22.11 10.92 16.24
CA PRO A 52 -21.62 11.40 14.96
C PRO A 52 -20.09 11.29 14.94
N GLY A 53 -19.55 10.20 14.34
CA GLY A 53 -18.13 9.96 14.17
C GLY A 53 -17.70 10.25 12.73
N THR A 54 -16.42 10.54 12.54
CA THR A 54 -15.82 10.75 11.22
C THR A 54 -15.43 9.41 10.59
N LEU A 55 -15.76 9.21 9.33
CA LEU A 55 -15.33 8.04 8.56
C LEU A 55 -13.92 8.24 8.02
N ILE A 56 -13.00 7.35 8.38
CA ILE A 56 -11.64 7.35 7.86
C ILE A 56 -11.54 6.26 6.80
N GLU A 57 -11.28 6.67 5.57
CA GLU A 57 -11.07 5.77 4.43
C GLU A 57 -9.58 5.58 4.16
N ASN A 58 -9.23 4.43 3.62
CA ASN A 58 -7.93 4.14 3.01
C ASN A 58 -8.02 4.23 1.46
N VAL A 59 -6.89 4.03 0.78
CA VAL A 59 -6.79 4.14 -0.69
C VAL A 59 -7.77 3.23 -1.44
N THR A 60 -8.14 2.07 -0.90
CA THR A 60 -9.05 1.11 -1.56
C THR A 60 -10.52 1.39 -1.28
N ARG A 61 -10.83 2.10 -0.19
CA ARG A 61 -12.17 2.32 0.38
C ARG A 61 -12.92 1.06 0.81
N LEU A 62 -12.24 -0.10 0.88
CA LEU A 62 -12.85 -1.37 1.29
C LEU A 62 -13.07 -1.49 2.80
N TYR A 63 -12.27 -0.79 3.60
CA TYR A 63 -12.26 -0.89 5.06
C TYR A 63 -12.34 0.51 5.69
N PRO A 64 -13.48 1.21 5.54
CA PRO A 64 -13.70 2.46 6.24
C PRO A 64 -13.83 2.20 7.75
N VAL A 65 -13.25 3.08 8.58
CA VAL A 65 -13.29 2.98 10.05
C VAL A 65 -13.95 4.25 10.60
N ARG A 66 -14.97 4.09 11.43
CA ARG A 66 -15.66 5.23 12.08
C ARG A 66 -14.97 5.57 13.38
N VAL A 67 -14.32 6.72 13.42
CA VAL A 67 -13.61 7.24 14.60
C VAL A 67 -14.43 8.31 15.30
N ALA A 68 -14.29 8.44 16.63
CA ALA A 68 -15.00 9.45 17.40
C ALA A 68 -14.43 10.85 17.18
N ARG A 69 -13.11 10.96 17.00
CA ARG A 69 -12.41 12.25 16.86
C ARG A 69 -11.24 12.15 15.90
N VAL A 70 -11.01 13.23 15.15
CA VAL A 70 -9.82 13.42 14.30
C VAL A 70 -9.05 14.63 14.82
N VAL A 71 -7.73 14.48 14.95
CA VAL A 71 -6.79 15.57 15.22
C VAL A 71 -5.77 15.61 14.09
N VAL A 72 -5.45 16.79 13.59
CA VAL A 72 -4.52 17.03 12.47
C VAL A 72 -3.39 17.93 12.97
N PRO A 73 -2.37 17.37 13.66
CA PRO A 73 -1.31 18.14 14.28
C PRO A 73 -0.36 18.72 13.23
N THR A 74 0.26 19.84 13.60
CA THR A 74 1.38 20.49 12.88
C THR A 74 2.67 20.47 13.71
N GLN A 75 2.54 20.22 15.02
CA GLN A 75 3.64 20.23 15.99
C GLN A 75 3.53 19.05 16.95
N VAL A 76 4.66 18.63 17.52
CA VAL A 76 4.75 17.52 18.47
C VAL A 76 3.84 17.75 19.69
N GLN A 77 3.79 18.97 20.19
CA GLN A 77 2.99 19.32 21.37
C GLN A 77 1.50 19.08 21.16
N GLU A 78 0.97 19.27 19.94
CA GLU A 78 -0.44 18.97 19.61
C GLU A 78 -0.71 17.45 19.64
N VAL A 79 0.27 16.63 19.26
CA VAL A 79 0.21 15.17 19.38
C VAL A 79 0.16 14.78 20.86
N VAL A 80 1.06 15.33 21.68
CA VAL A 80 1.12 15.10 23.13
C VAL A 80 -0.23 15.42 23.78
N GLN A 81 -0.76 16.60 23.52
CA GLN A 81 -2.07 17.02 24.06
C GLN A 81 -3.21 16.10 23.59
N ALA A 82 -3.22 15.74 22.31
CA ALA A 82 -4.25 14.86 21.77
C ALA A 82 -4.26 13.50 22.45
N VAL A 83 -3.08 12.91 22.66
CA VAL A 83 -2.93 11.61 23.33
C VAL A 83 -3.28 11.70 24.81
N GLN A 84 -2.81 12.73 25.53
CA GLN A 84 -3.05 12.90 26.97
C GLN A 84 -4.53 13.14 27.31
N HIS A 85 -5.23 13.94 26.51
CA HIS A 85 -6.64 14.29 26.77
C HIS A 85 -7.64 13.27 26.20
N TRP A 86 -7.20 12.25 25.47
CA TRP A 86 -8.08 11.22 24.95
C TRP A 86 -7.98 9.95 25.81
N PRO A 87 -9.07 9.51 26.46
CA PRO A 87 -9.02 8.38 27.39
C PRO A 87 -9.03 7.01 26.71
N GLY A 88 -9.41 6.94 25.42
CA GLY A 88 -9.66 5.71 24.69
C GLY A 88 -8.50 5.30 23.77
N ALA A 89 -8.81 4.42 22.85
CA ALA A 89 -7.88 3.94 21.85
C ALA A 89 -7.45 5.04 20.86
N VAL A 90 -6.18 5.01 20.44
CA VAL A 90 -5.56 5.98 19.54
C VAL A 90 -4.97 5.24 18.34
N ALA A 91 -5.34 5.68 17.14
CA ALA A 91 -4.77 5.21 15.89
C ALA A 91 -4.13 6.36 15.11
N VAL A 92 -3.11 6.04 14.32
CA VAL A 92 -2.31 7.00 13.56
C VAL A 92 -2.47 6.77 12.06
N GLY A 93 -2.63 7.83 11.29
CA GLY A 93 -2.69 7.78 9.84
C GLY A 93 -1.72 8.76 9.19
N GLY A 94 -0.98 8.29 8.19
CA GLY A 94 -0.19 9.09 7.26
C GLY A 94 -0.91 9.21 5.92
N GLY A 95 -0.29 8.74 4.82
CA GLY A 95 -0.85 8.75 3.47
C GLY A 95 -2.08 7.85 3.27
N ARG A 96 -2.41 6.98 4.23
CA ARG A 96 -3.56 6.06 4.24
C ARG A 96 -3.54 5.01 3.12
N TYR A 97 -2.35 4.54 2.77
CA TYR A 97 -2.15 3.51 1.74
C TYR A 97 -2.21 2.08 2.27
N SER A 98 -2.26 1.86 3.58
CA SER A 98 -2.58 0.55 4.15
C SER A 98 -4.04 0.18 3.84
N MET A 99 -4.28 -1.08 3.44
CA MET A 99 -5.52 -1.48 2.76
C MET A 99 -6.50 -2.28 3.64
N GLY A 100 -6.23 -2.44 4.95
CA GLY A 100 -7.05 -3.24 5.87
C GLY A 100 -7.54 -2.48 7.11
N GLY A 101 -7.61 -1.14 7.07
CA GLY A 101 -8.07 -0.33 8.21
C GLY A 101 -7.01 -0.07 9.29
N GLN A 102 -5.73 -0.30 8.99
CA GLN A 102 -4.60 -0.09 9.92
C GLN A 102 -4.46 1.36 10.41
N VAL A 103 -5.13 2.30 9.77
CA VAL A 103 -5.08 3.75 10.10
C VAL A 103 -6.11 4.18 11.13
N GLY A 104 -7.02 3.31 11.57
CA GLY A 104 -8.15 3.66 12.44
C GLY A 104 -8.45 2.60 13.48
N VAL A 105 -9.25 2.97 14.46
CA VAL A 105 -9.90 2.09 15.43
C VAL A 105 -11.31 2.60 15.68
N GLU A 106 -12.30 1.72 15.70
CA GLU A 106 -13.71 2.08 15.90
C GLU A 106 -13.90 2.86 17.21
N GLY A 107 -14.57 4.02 17.10
CA GLY A 107 -14.85 4.91 18.25
C GLY A 107 -13.60 5.56 18.87
N GLY A 108 -12.42 5.38 18.29
CA GLY A 108 -11.17 5.92 18.82
C GLY A 108 -10.82 7.32 18.32
N LEU A 109 -9.65 7.80 18.75
CA LEU A 109 -8.99 9.00 18.23
C LEU A 109 -8.18 8.62 17.00
N HIS A 110 -8.34 9.37 15.91
CA HIS A 110 -7.47 9.30 14.73
C HIS A 110 -6.55 10.52 14.70
N ILE A 111 -5.23 10.27 14.70
CA ILE A 111 -4.22 11.32 14.54
C ILE A 111 -3.75 11.31 13.08
N ASP A 112 -4.12 12.34 12.32
CA ASP A 112 -3.76 12.52 10.92
C ASP A 112 -2.45 13.30 10.80
N MET A 113 -1.36 12.60 10.56
CA MET A 113 -0.01 13.16 10.57
C MET A 113 0.35 13.99 9.33
N ARG A 114 -0.50 14.04 8.30
CA ARG A 114 -0.15 14.62 6.99
C ARG A 114 0.24 16.10 7.01
N ARG A 115 -0.09 16.84 8.06
CA ARG A 115 0.33 18.24 8.25
C ARG A 115 1.62 18.41 9.07
N MET A 116 2.13 17.35 9.71
CA MET A 116 3.47 17.32 10.27
C MET A 116 4.47 16.93 9.18
N ASN A 117 4.78 17.85 8.28
CA ASN A 117 5.52 17.60 7.04
C ASN A 117 6.71 18.52 6.80
N ALA A 118 7.25 19.12 7.85
CA ALA A 118 8.41 20.00 7.74
C ALA A 118 9.72 19.20 7.61
N LEU A 119 10.68 19.79 6.86
CA LEU A 119 12.09 19.44 6.94
C LEU A 119 12.63 20.01 8.26
N VAL A 120 13.18 19.15 9.14
CA VAL A 120 13.78 19.57 10.41
C VAL A 120 15.21 20.05 10.16
N TRP A 121 16.01 19.23 9.52
CA TRP A 121 17.35 19.59 9.03
C TRP A 121 17.81 18.63 7.92
N LEU A 122 18.79 19.10 7.12
CA LEU A 122 19.51 18.33 6.10
C LEU A 122 21.00 18.58 6.27
N ASP A 123 21.76 17.51 6.51
CA ASP A 123 23.23 17.53 6.45
C ASP A 123 23.65 16.83 5.15
N ALA A 124 23.82 17.62 4.10
CA ALA A 124 24.16 17.11 2.78
C ALA A 124 25.55 16.46 2.73
N PRO A 125 26.62 17.01 3.34
CA PRO A 125 27.92 16.35 3.44
C PRO A 125 27.87 14.99 4.13
N ALA A 126 27.14 14.85 5.25
CA ALA A 126 26.98 13.61 5.99
C ALA A 126 25.95 12.66 5.33
N ARG A 127 25.19 13.13 4.33
CA ARG A 127 24.09 12.41 3.67
C ARG A 127 23.06 11.92 4.66
N THR A 128 22.62 12.80 5.53
CA THR A 128 21.59 12.52 6.53
C THR A 128 20.53 13.60 6.52
N VAL A 129 19.30 13.23 6.87
CA VAL A 129 18.16 14.14 6.93
C VAL A 129 17.25 13.78 8.08
N ARG A 130 16.67 14.79 8.74
CA ARG A 130 15.58 14.61 9.70
C ARG A 130 14.35 15.35 9.24
N VAL A 131 13.22 14.65 9.23
CA VAL A 131 11.95 15.16 8.75
C VAL A 131 10.82 14.80 9.71
N GLN A 132 9.75 15.59 9.69
CA GLN A 132 8.51 15.23 10.34
C GLN A 132 7.83 14.07 9.60
N ALA A 133 7.20 13.17 10.37
CA ALA A 133 6.70 11.87 9.92
C ALA A 133 5.60 11.96 8.83
N GLY A 134 4.87 13.05 8.75
CA GLY A 134 3.84 13.29 7.73
C GLY A 134 4.37 13.80 6.39
N MET A 135 5.67 14.08 6.26
CA MET A 135 6.29 14.45 4.99
C MET A 135 6.16 13.29 3.98
N ARG A 136 5.72 13.58 2.75
CA ARG A 136 5.70 12.57 1.68
C ARG A 136 7.08 12.44 1.04
N TRP A 137 7.36 11.26 0.51
CA TRP A 137 8.62 11.04 -0.23
C TRP A 137 8.84 12.07 -1.34
N ARG A 138 7.78 12.40 -2.08
CA ARG A 138 7.87 13.40 -3.15
C ARG A 138 8.24 14.78 -2.65
N ASP A 139 7.74 15.18 -1.47
CA ASP A 139 8.07 16.46 -0.86
C ASP A 139 9.51 16.47 -0.35
N LEU A 140 9.97 15.35 0.24
CA LEU A 140 11.36 15.17 0.65
C LEU A 140 12.31 15.23 -0.57
N GLN A 141 11.96 14.59 -1.68
CA GLN A 141 12.78 14.59 -2.90
C GLN A 141 12.99 16.00 -3.47
N ASP A 142 12.01 16.91 -3.33
CA ASP A 142 12.20 18.32 -3.73
C ASP A 142 13.27 19.03 -2.90
N HIS A 143 13.46 18.64 -1.64
CA HIS A 143 14.55 19.17 -0.79
C HIS A 143 15.89 18.49 -1.09
N LEU A 144 15.91 17.21 -1.45
CA LEU A 144 17.15 16.46 -1.66
C LEU A 144 17.77 16.65 -3.04
N ASP A 145 16.94 16.79 -4.07
CA ASP A 145 17.38 16.84 -5.47
C ASP A 145 18.36 17.98 -5.79
N PRO A 146 18.19 19.22 -5.25
CA PRO A 146 19.15 20.29 -5.43
C PRO A 146 20.55 20.04 -4.86
N HIS A 147 20.67 19.03 -3.98
CA HIS A 147 21.92 18.61 -3.33
C HIS A 147 22.51 17.33 -3.94
N ASP A 148 21.99 16.86 -5.08
CA ASP A 148 22.36 15.57 -5.70
C ASP A 148 22.19 14.36 -4.77
N LEU A 149 21.20 14.42 -3.88
CA LEU A 149 20.87 13.38 -2.91
C LEU A 149 19.55 12.68 -3.25
N ALA A 150 19.44 11.43 -2.82
CA ALA A 150 18.27 10.57 -3.00
C ALA A 150 17.95 9.82 -1.71
N VAL A 151 16.70 9.44 -1.52
CA VAL A 151 16.29 8.52 -0.46
C VAL A 151 16.94 7.16 -0.70
N ARG A 152 17.51 6.55 0.34
CA ARG A 152 18.19 5.24 0.23
C ARG A 152 17.21 4.11 -0.08
N THR A 153 16.11 4.04 0.68
CA THR A 153 15.05 3.03 0.50
C THR A 153 13.68 3.66 0.67
N MET A 154 12.79 3.47 -0.31
CA MET A 154 11.39 3.88 -0.27
C MET A 154 10.54 2.98 -1.17
N GLN A 155 9.23 3.08 -1.10
CA GLN A 155 8.33 2.41 -2.04
C GLN A 155 8.57 2.90 -3.49
N SER A 156 8.00 2.19 -4.47
CA SER A 156 8.09 2.57 -5.88
C SER A 156 7.36 3.87 -6.23
N TYR A 157 6.41 4.31 -5.38
CA TYR A 157 5.62 5.53 -5.57
C TYR A 157 5.88 6.51 -4.44
N ALA A 158 5.94 7.80 -4.76
CA ALA A 158 6.39 8.84 -3.84
C ALA A 158 5.28 9.52 -3.02
N ASN A 159 4.05 9.00 -3.06
CA ASN A 159 2.89 9.56 -2.36
C ASN A 159 2.84 9.20 -0.86
N PHE A 160 3.59 8.19 -0.43
CA PHE A 160 3.58 7.72 0.96
C PHE A 160 4.27 8.70 1.89
N THR A 161 3.82 8.76 3.14
CA THR A 161 4.50 9.55 4.17
C THR A 161 5.66 8.77 4.78
N VAL A 162 6.71 9.49 5.17
CA VAL A 162 7.93 8.91 5.75
C VAL A 162 7.60 8.08 6.99
N GLY A 163 6.87 8.62 7.96
CA GLY A 163 6.49 7.90 9.18
C GLY A 163 5.57 6.71 8.91
N GLY A 164 4.65 6.82 7.93
CA GLY A 164 3.83 5.69 7.50
C GLY A 164 4.67 4.57 6.90
N SER A 165 5.68 4.92 6.11
CA SER A 165 6.62 3.96 5.51
C SER A 165 7.46 3.24 6.56
N VAL A 166 7.96 3.96 7.57
CA VAL A 166 8.69 3.38 8.71
C VAL A 166 7.77 2.48 9.54
N SER A 167 6.53 2.94 9.80
CA SER A 167 5.55 2.17 10.59
C SER A 167 5.22 0.80 10.00
N VAL A 168 5.31 0.62 8.68
CA VAL A 168 5.07 -0.67 8.02
C VAL A 168 6.37 -1.35 7.59
N ASN A 169 7.53 -0.73 7.88
CA ASN A 169 8.86 -1.18 7.50
C ASN A 169 8.95 -1.53 6.01
N VAL A 170 8.67 -0.53 5.16
CA VAL A 170 8.58 -0.72 3.72
C VAL A 170 9.88 -1.21 3.08
N HIS A 171 9.75 -1.77 1.90
CA HIS A 171 10.85 -2.00 0.98
C HIS A 171 10.57 -1.36 -0.39
N GLY A 172 11.58 -1.35 -1.23
CA GLY A 172 11.51 -0.85 -2.59
C GLY A 172 12.09 -1.82 -3.60
N ARG A 173 12.71 -1.26 -4.63
CA ARG A 173 13.39 -2.01 -5.70
C ARG A 173 14.91 -1.89 -5.59
N TYR A 174 15.44 -1.41 -4.48
CA TYR A 174 16.86 -1.06 -4.31
C TYR A 174 17.70 -2.30 -4.06
N VAL A 175 18.68 -2.51 -4.94
CA VAL A 175 19.58 -3.68 -4.87
C VAL A 175 20.53 -3.54 -3.68
N GLY A 176 20.64 -4.60 -2.88
CA GLY A 176 21.51 -4.63 -1.71
C GLY A 176 20.98 -3.89 -0.49
N HIS A 177 19.84 -3.17 -0.61
CA HIS A 177 19.18 -2.54 0.51
C HIS A 177 17.98 -3.37 0.96
N GLY A 178 17.81 -3.49 2.27
CA GLY A 178 16.70 -4.19 2.89
C GLY A 178 15.47 -3.31 3.09
N PRO A 179 14.65 -3.66 4.07
CA PRO A 179 13.60 -2.80 4.57
C PRO A 179 14.14 -1.42 4.98
N ILE A 180 13.24 -0.43 4.99
CA ILE A 180 13.61 0.96 5.31
C ILE A 180 14.30 1.10 6.67
N GLY A 181 13.99 0.22 7.62
CA GLY A 181 14.63 0.18 8.94
C GLY A 181 16.15 0.26 8.88
N ALA A 182 16.77 -0.35 7.85
CA ALA A 182 18.22 -0.31 7.65
C ALA A 182 18.76 1.11 7.38
N SER A 183 17.94 2.03 6.85
CA SER A 183 18.29 3.43 6.58
C SER A 183 17.80 4.40 7.65
N VAL A 184 17.00 3.96 8.62
CA VAL A 184 16.53 4.78 9.74
C VAL A 184 17.61 4.84 10.81
N ARG A 185 18.02 6.05 11.19
CA ARG A 185 19.00 6.31 12.26
C ARG A 185 18.36 6.48 13.61
N ALA A 186 17.30 7.31 13.66
CA ALA A 186 16.57 7.63 14.88
C ALA A 186 15.11 7.95 14.58
N LEU A 187 14.27 7.82 15.61
CA LEU A 187 12.86 8.16 15.63
C LEU A 187 12.55 9.03 16.83
N GLN A 188 11.73 10.06 16.65
CA GLN A 188 11.04 10.68 17.77
C GLN A 188 9.62 10.09 17.85
N ILE A 189 9.22 9.64 19.03
CA ILE A 189 7.96 8.93 19.27
C ILE A 189 7.23 9.58 20.46
N VAL A 190 5.95 9.90 20.29
CA VAL A 190 5.04 10.26 21.38
C VAL A 190 4.35 8.98 21.84
N LEU A 191 4.58 8.59 23.09
CA LEU A 191 4.02 7.39 23.71
C LEU A 191 2.53 7.60 24.10
N ALA A 192 1.85 6.52 24.48
CA ALA A 192 0.48 6.57 24.99
C ALA A 192 0.31 7.44 26.23
N SER A 193 1.36 7.61 27.05
CA SER A 193 1.41 8.53 28.19
C SER A 193 1.47 10.01 27.80
N GLY A 194 1.77 10.32 26.52
CA GLY A 194 2.12 11.66 26.06
C GLY A 194 3.60 12.00 26.22
N GLU A 195 4.41 11.11 26.74
CA GLU A 195 5.84 11.30 26.83
C GLU A 195 6.50 11.25 25.46
N VAL A 196 7.46 12.14 25.18
CA VAL A 196 8.25 12.17 23.95
C VAL A 196 9.57 11.45 24.18
N ARG A 197 9.88 10.49 23.33
CA ARG A 197 11.12 9.71 23.37
C ARG A 197 11.87 9.75 22.05
N GLU A 198 13.20 9.90 22.16
CA GLU A 198 14.12 9.56 21.07
C GLU A 198 14.44 8.08 21.14
N ALA A 199 14.35 7.39 20.01
CA ALA A 199 14.65 5.96 19.90
C ALA A 199 15.59 5.70 18.72
N SER A 200 16.65 4.92 18.96
CA SER A 200 17.65 4.53 17.95
C SER A 200 18.22 3.16 18.30
N ARG A 201 19.19 2.68 17.51
CA ARG A 201 19.90 1.42 17.84
C ARG A 201 20.67 1.50 19.17
N GLN A 202 21.03 2.71 19.63
CA GLN A 202 21.79 2.97 20.85
C GLN A 202 20.90 3.46 22.00
N GLN A 203 19.86 4.20 21.72
CA GLN A 203 18.95 4.78 22.71
C GLN A 203 17.56 4.16 22.58
N HIS A 204 17.04 3.55 23.65
CA HIS A 204 15.77 2.81 23.66
C HIS A 204 15.66 1.80 22.50
N PRO A 205 16.65 0.90 22.34
CA PRO A 205 16.75 0.02 21.17
C PRO A 205 15.57 -0.96 21.03
N ASP A 206 14.92 -1.33 22.12
CA ASP A 206 13.71 -2.15 22.14
C ASP A 206 12.50 -1.39 21.56
N LEU A 207 12.31 -0.13 21.95
CA LEU A 207 11.29 0.75 21.37
C LEU A 207 11.55 1.00 19.88
N PHE A 208 12.80 1.31 19.52
CA PHE A 208 13.20 1.55 18.13
C PHE A 208 12.86 0.34 17.24
N ARG A 209 13.34 -0.83 17.62
CA ARG A 209 13.17 -2.07 16.86
C ARG A 209 11.70 -2.51 16.75
N ALA A 210 10.90 -2.24 17.78
CA ALA A 210 9.48 -2.57 17.76
C ALA A 210 8.64 -1.51 17.03
N ALA A 211 9.10 -0.25 16.93
CA ALA A 211 8.43 0.80 16.14
C ALA A 211 8.62 0.61 14.63
N LEU A 212 9.76 0.04 14.19
CA LEU A 212 10.00 -0.38 12.81
C LEU A 212 9.04 -1.53 12.46
N GLY A 213 8.07 -1.27 11.58
CA GLY A 213 7.05 -2.27 11.28
C GLY A 213 6.07 -2.56 12.40
N GLY A 214 5.96 -1.66 13.40
CA GLY A 214 5.03 -1.77 14.53
C GLY A 214 3.63 -1.22 14.27
N TYR A 215 3.35 -0.72 13.08
CA TYR A 215 2.01 -0.24 12.64
C TYR A 215 1.37 0.75 13.63
N GLY A 216 2.17 1.63 14.26
CA GLY A 216 1.69 2.59 15.25
C GLY A 216 1.22 1.97 16.56
N GLY A 217 1.57 0.71 16.85
CA GLY A 217 1.14 -0.01 18.05
C GLY A 217 1.86 0.37 19.35
N LEU A 218 2.90 1.21 19.29
CA LEU A 218 3.68 1.64 20.47
C LEU A 218 3.56 3.14 20.76
N GLY A 219 3.24 3.94 19.76
CA GLY A 219 3.19 5.39 19.85
C GLY A 219 3.05 6.04 18.50
N VAL A 220 3.08 7.36 18.48
CA VAL A 220 3.02 8.21 17.30
C VAL A 220 4.43 8.63 16.90
N ILE A 221 4.95 8.11 15.80
CA ILE A 221 6.21 8.60 15.24
C ILE A 221 5.97 10.03 14.74
N THR A 222 6.74 10.98 15.26
CA THR A 222 6.62 12.41 14.93
C THR A 222 7.76 12.89 14.03
N GLU A 223 8.97 12.36 14.20
CA GLU A 223 10.12 12.66 13.36
C GLU A 223 10.91 11.39 13.03
N VAL A 224 11.59 11.43 11.88
CA VAL A 224 12.43 10.33 11.39
C VAL A 224 13.76 10.90 10.89
N GLU A 225 14.86 10.31 11.33
CA GLU A 225 16.20 10.56 10.82
C GLU A 225 16.62 9.44 9.88
N LEU A 226 17.07 9.80 8.66
CA LEU A 226 17.37 8.87 7.57
C LEU A 226 18.77 9.07 7.02
N ASP A 227 19.40 7.96 6.63
CA ASP A 227 20.53 7.97 5.71
C ASP A 227 20.06 8.19 4.26
N LEU A 228 20.88 8.88 3.49
CA LEU A 228 20.66 9.20 2.09
C LEU A 228 21.74 8.57 1.21
N ASP A 229 21.44 8.48 -0.09
CA ASP A 229 22.36 8.06 -1.15
C ASP A 229 22.52 9.17 -2.19
N PRO A 230 23.54 9.12 -3.06
CA PRO A 230 23.65 10.03 -4.19
C PRO A 230 22.51 9.83 -5.19
N ASN A 231 22.05 10.94 -5.79
CA ASN A 231 21.19 10.91 -6.97
C ASN A 231 22.05 10.72 -8.22
N THR A 232 22.03 9.53 -8.80
CA THR A 232 22.89 9.17 -9.93
C THR A 232 22.07 8.96 -11.20
N ALA A 233 22.70 9.15 -12.36
CA ALA A 233 22.14 8.72 -13.64
C ALA A 233 22.16 7.18 -13.72
N MET A 234 21.05 6.59 -14.17
CA MET A 234 20.86 5.14 -14.26
C MET A 234 20.36 4.76 -15.66
N GLU A 235 20.94 3.72 -16.23
CA GLU A 235 20.50 3.11 -17.49
C GLU A 235 19.65 1.87 -17.21
N ARG A 236 18.56 1.73 -17.97
CA ARG A 236 17.67 0.57 -17.90
C ARG A 236 18.15 -0.56 -18.81
N SER A 237 18.21 -1.78 -18.27
CA SER A 237 18.31 -3.02 -19.04
C SER A 237 17.13 -3.93 -18.77
N VAL A 238 16.73 -4.72 -19.76
CA VAL A 238 15.61 -5.65 -19.69
C VAL A 238 16.03 -7.03 -20.18
N ALA A 239 15.65 -8.08 -19.45
CA ALA A 239 15.88 -9.47 -19.82
C ALA A 239 14.63 -10.32 -19.57
N GLN A 240 14.37 -11.29 -20.46
CA GLN A 240 13.36 -12.32 -20.26
C GLN A 240 14.04 -13.57 -19.71
N VAL A 241 13.63 -14.02 -18.51
CA VAL A 241 14.26 -15.10 -17.78
C VAL A 241 13.23 -16.18 -17.45
N ALA A 242 13.56 -17.45 -17.65
CA ALA A 242 12.72 -18.55 -17.21
C ALA A 242 12.67 -18.61 -15.67
N LEU A 243 11.57 -19.14 -15.10
CA LEU A 243 11.40 -19.13 -13.64
C LEU A 243 12.53 -19.87 -12.91
N ASP A 244 12.96 -21.00 -13.43
CA ASP A 244 14.02 -21.81 -12.77
C ASP A 244 15.38 -21.12 -12.81
N ASP A 245 15.64 -20.32 -13.84
CA ASP A 245 16.90 -19.61 -14.03
C ASP A 245 16.97 -18.29 -13.28
N TYR A 246 15.81 -17.74 -12.84
CA TYR A 246 15.74 -16.39 -12.30
C TYR A 246 16.57 -16.17 -11.03
N PRO A 247 16.61 -17.07 -10.03
CA PRO A 247 17.49 -16.88 -8.86
C PRO A 247 18.97 -16.82 -9.25
N GLY A 248 19.42 -17.67 -10.17
CA GLY A 248 20.79 -17.66 -10.71
C GLY A 248 21.10 -16.39 -11.50
N PHE A 249 20.16 -15.95 -12.34
CA PHE A 249 20.26 -14.68 -13.08
C PHE A 249 20.37 -13.50 -12.10
N PHE A 250 19.50 -13.43 -11.09
CA PHE A 250 19.54 -12.37 -10.08
C PHE A 250 20.88 -12.32 -9.36
N ALA A 251 21.39 -13.47 -8.90
CA ALA A 251 22.67 -13.55 -8.20
C ALA A 251 23.83 -13.08 -9.08
N ALA A 252 23.92 -13.56 -10.33
CA ALA A 252 25.04 -13.31 -11.22
C ALA A 252 24.98 -11.95 -11.94
N LYS A 253 23.80 -11.46 -12.29
CA LYS A 253 23.64 -10.28 -13.15
C LYS A 253 23.12 -9.04 -12.42
N VAL A 254 22.49 -9.22 -11.24
CA VAL A 254 21.93 -8.10 -10.46
C VAL A 254 22.71 -7.91 -9.17
N ARG A 255 22.73 -8.90 -8.28
CA ARG A 255 23.39 -8.78 -6.98
C ARG A 255 24.90 -8.62 -7.08
N ALA A 256 25.54 -9.33 -7.98
CA ALA A 256 27.00 -9.21 -8.23
C ALA A 256 27.38 -7.94 -9.00
N ASN A 257 26.42 -7.23 -9.59
CA ASN A 257 26.65 -5.99 -10.32
C ASN A 257 26.69 -4.80 -9.35
N THR A 258 27.90 -4.33 -9.04
CA THR A 258 28.12 -3.17 -8.13
C THR A 258 27.54 -1.84 -8.63
N ARG A 259 27.18 -1.76 -9.92
CA ARG A 259 26.49 -0.59 -10.51
C ARG A 259 24.96 -0.71 -10.43
N ALA A 260 24.39 -1.86 -10.09
CA ALA A 260 22.95 -2.04 -10.01
C ALA A 260 22.37 -1.25 -8.81
N VAL A 261 21.41 -0.37 -9.08
CA VAL A 261 20.75 0.48 -8.08
C VAL A 261 19.35 -0.01 -7.80
N MET A 262 18.56 -0.27 -8.84
CA MET A 262 17.18 -0.76 -8.69
C MET A 262 16.95 -1.98 -9.57
N HIS A 263 16.14 -2.91 -9.06
CA HIS A 263 15.74 -4.10 -9.79
C HIS A 263 14.35 -4.55 -9.40
N ASN A 264 13.58 -4.96 -10.38
CA ASN A 264 12.37 -5.76 -10.19
C ASN A 264 12.20 -6.71 -11.37
N ALA A 265 11.44 -7.78 -11.19
CA ALA A 265 10.96 -8.58 -12.28
C ALA A 265 9.44 -8.65 -12.28
N ASP A 266 8.86 -8.60 -13.47
CA ASP A 266 7.40 -8.68 -13.61
C ASP A 266 6.98 -10.06 -14.11
N LEU A 267 5.99 -10.66 -13.45
CA LEU A 267 5.33 -11.89 -13.87
C LEU A 267 3.92 -11.51 -14.34
N LEU A 268 3.58 -11.90 -15.56
CA LEU A 268 2.32 -11.52 -16.18
C LEU A 268 1.32 -12.68 -16.26
N PRO A 269 0.02 -12.41 -16.01
CA PRO A 269 -1.04 -13.39 -16.20
C PRO A 269 -1.17 -13.78 -17.69
N PRO A 270 -1.76 -14.96 -18.02
CA PRO A 270 -2.34 -15.90 -17.07
C PRO A 270 -1.33 -16.94 -16.54
N HIS A 271 -0.14 -17.05 -17.13
CA HIS A 271 0.76 -18.19 -16.88
C HIS A 271 1.80 -17.91 -15.79
N PHE A 272 2.25 -16.66 -15.64
CA PHE A 272 3.31 -16.25 -14.71
C PHE A 272 4.59 -17.09 -14.85
N ASP A 273 4.91 -17.55 -16.06
CA ASP A 273 5.92 -18.57 -16.37
C ASP A 273 7.29 -17.99 -16.73
N ARG A 274 7.36 -16.68 -16.95
CA ARG A 274 8.59 -15.95 -17.28
C ARG A 274 8.70 -14.67 -16.47
N ALA A 275 9.91 -14.39 -16.02
CA ALA A 275 10.24 -13.15 -15.34
C ALA A 275 10.77 -12.12 -16.34
N THR A 276 10.10 -10.97 -16.46
CA THR A 276 10.63 -9.81 -17.19
C THR A 276 11.47 -8.99 -16.22
N ALA A 277 12.76 -9.26 -16.17
CA ALA A 277 13.73 -8.61 -15.30
C ALA A 277 14.06 -7.21 -15.82
N VAL A 278 13.86 -6.18 -14.98
CA VAL A 278 14.20 -4.78 -15.27
C VAL A 278 15.23 -4.32 -14.26
N THR A 279 16.42 -3.97 -14.75
CA THR A 279 17.51 -3.49 -13.89
C THR A 279 17.91 -2.08 -14.30
N TRP A 280 18.06 -1.21 -13.31
CA TRP A 280 18.62 0.11 -13.44
C TRP A 280 20.00 0.13 -12.80
N ALA A 281 21.03 0.45 -13.59
CA ALA A 281 22.42 0.50 -13.15
C ALA A 281 23.01 1.88 -13.39
N THR A 282 23.87 2.34 -12.49
CA THR A 282 24.59 3.62 -12.68
C THR A 282 25.37 3.64 -13.98
N THR A 283 25.39 4.80 -14.66
CA THR A 283 26.04 4.96 -15.95
C THR A 283 26.63 6.37 -16.08
N ASP A 284 27.67 6.49 -16.89
CA ASP A 284 28.28 7.75 -17.26
C ASP A 284 27.71 8.32 -18.58
N LYS A 285 26.73 7.62 -19.19
CA LYS A 285 26.05 8.07 -20.40
C LYS A 285 25.18 9.29 -20.11
N PRO A 286 25.01 10.20 -21.09
CA PRO A 286 24.10 11.33 -20.93
C PRO A 286 22.66 10.85 -20.68
N VAL A 287 21.94 11.59 -19.82
CA VAL A 287 20.52 11.33 -19.57
C VAL A 287 19.70 11.54 -20.83
N THR A 288 18.75 10.63 -21.08
CA THR A 288 17.81 10.72 -22.21
C THR A 288 16.54 11.50 -21.85
N VAL A 289 16.31 11.74 -20.55
CA VAL A 289 15.21 12.51 -20.00
C VAL A 289 15.81 13.51 -19.02
N SER A 290 15.63 14.81 -19.31
CA SER A 290 16.27 15.89 -18.58
C SER A 290 15.70 16.13 -17.18
N GLU A 291 14.39 15.86 -16.99
CA GLU A 291 13.73 16.07 -15.71
C GLU A 291 14.28 15.12 -14.65
N ARG A 292 14.71 15.69 -13.53
CA ARG A 292 15.28 14.96 -12.40
C ARG A 292 14.23 14.30 -11.51
N LEU A 293 12.99 14.77 -11.56
CA LEU A 293 11.81 14.29 -10.86
C LEU A 293 10.63 14.24 -11.83
N VAL A 294 9.65 13.37 -11.56
CA VAL A 294 8.38 13.38 -12.31
C VAL A 294 7.68 14.72 -12.04
N PRO A 295 7.21 15.44 -13.07
CA PRO A 295 6.52 16.71 -12.88
C PRO A 295 5.28 16.57 -11.98
N ARG A 296 5.06 17.55 -11.09
CA ARG A 296 3.85 17.60 -10.25
C ARG A 296 2.62 17.93 -11.08
N GLY A 297 1.46 17.44 -10.64
CA GLY A 297 0.18 17.72 -11.29
C GLY A 297 -0.01 17.03 -12.63
N GLN A 298 0.78 16.00 -12.94
CA GLN A 298 0.61 15.21 -14.14
C GLN A 298 -0.76 14.51 -14.15
N ARG A 299 -1.43 14.50 -15.31
CA ARG A 299 -2.70 13.80 -15.49
C ARG A 299 -2.44 12.38 -15.99
N TYR A 300 -3.18 11.42 -15.42
CA TYR A 300 -3.02 9.97 -15.68
C TYR A 300 -4.29 9.38 -16.32
N ASP A 301 -5.06 10.17 -17.07
CA ASP A 301 -6.32 9.72 -17.67
C ASP A 301 -6.10 8.59 -18.68
N LEU A 302 -4.98 8.67 -19.45
CA LEU A 302 -4.60 7.61 -20.38
C LEU A 302 -4.21 6.31 -19.64
N ASP A 303 -3.39 6.42 -18.57
CA ASP A 303 -2.96 5.26 -17.77
C ASP A 303 -4.17 4.54 -17.19
N LYS A 304 -5.12 5.28 -16.60
CA LYS A 304 -6.38 4.74 -16.07
C LYS A 304 -7.21 4.05 -17.16
N THR A 305 -7.28 4.64 -18.35
CA THR A 305 -7.99 4.06 -19.48
C THR A 305 -7.31 2.77 -19.96
N VAL A 306 -5.98 2.74 -20.02
CA VAL A 306 -5.21 1.53 -20.37
C VAL A 306 -5.46 0.43 -19.33
N ILE A 307 -5.33 0.73 -18.03
CA ILE A 307 -5.59 -0.24 -16.95
C ILE A 307 -7.03 -0.77 -17.04
N TRP A 308 -8.00 0.11 -17.26
CA TRP A 308 -9.40 -0.29 -17.47
C TRP A 308 -9.54 -1.24 -18.68
N ALA A 309 -8.94 -0.91 -19.82
CA ALA A 309 -8.99 -1.75 -21.01
C ALA A 309 -8.36 -3.14 -20.78
N LEU A 310 -7.27 -3.22 -20.01
CA LEU A 310 -6.61 -4.48 -19.67
C LEU A 310 -7.48 -5.37 -18.77
N THR A 311 -8.36 -4.80 -17.95
CA THR A 311 -9.18 -5.53 -16.97
C THR A 311 -10.61 -5.79 -17.41
N GLU A 312 -11.18 -4.94 -18.27
CA GLU A 312 -12.60 -5.02 -18.63
C GLU A 312 -12.85 -5.56 -20.04
N LEU A 313 -11.89 -5.41 -20.95
CA LEU A 313 -12.12 -5.83 -22.34
C LEU A 313 -11.72 -7.30 -22.56
N PRO A 314 -12.50 -8.06 -23.37
CA PRO A 314 -12.08 -9.37 -23.84
C PRO A 314 -10.72 -9.28 -24.53
N GLY A 315 -9.77 -10.15 -24.16
CA GLY A 315 -8.41 -10.13 -24.71
C GLY A 315 -7.47 -9.10 -24.05
N GLY A 316 -7.84 -8.48 -22.92
CA GLY A 316 -7.00 -7.53 -22.19
C GLY A 316 -5.60 -8.06 -21.87
N HIS A 317 -5.47 -9.33 -21.48
CA HIS A 317 -4.16 -9.96 -21.27
C HIS A 317 -3.32 -10.02 -22.56
N GLN A 318 -3.95 -10.29 -23.71
CA GLN A 318 -3.24 -10.32 -24.99
C GLN A 318 -2.77 -8.91 -25.38
N LEU A 319 -3.60 -7.89 -25.14
CA LEU A 319 -3.24 -6.49 -25.33
C LEU A 319 -2.04 -6.11 -24.45
N GLN A 320 -2.06 -6.53 -23.18
CA GLN A 320 -0.94 -6.32 -22.26
C GLN A 320 0.35 -6.93 -22.78
N HIS A 321 0.33 -8.21 -23.16
CA HIS A 321 1.53 -8.95 -23.61
C HIS A 321 2.07 -8.46 -24.96
N LYS A 322 1.19 -8.21 -25.93
CA LYS A 322 1.60 -7.94 -27.32
C LYS A 322 1.84 -6.46 -27.62
N VAL A 323 1.23 -5.56 -26.86
CA VAL A 323 1.27 -4.11 -27.17
C VAL A 323 1.80 -3.28 -26.02
N VAL A 324 1.14 -3.33 -24.85
CA VAL A 324 1.44 -2.40 -23.76
C VAL A 324 2.82 -2.66 -23.19
N ARG A 325 3.15 -3.90 -22.82
CA ARG A 325 4.47 -4.24 -22.24
C ARG A 325 5.64 -4.01 -23.19
N PRO A 326 5.62 -4.45 -24.46
CA PRO A 326 6.69 -4.12 -25.39
C PRO A 326 6.91 -2.63 -25.59
N ALA A 327 5.82 -1.83 -25.60
CA ALA A 327 5.91 -0.38 -25.72
C ALA A 327 6.58 0.26 -24.50
N LEU A 328 6.17 -0.13 -23.27
CA LEU A 328 6.75 0.36 -22.01
C LEU A 328 8.23 -0.02 -21.83
N LEU A 329 8.64 -1.17 -22.37
CA LEU A 329 10.00 -1.69 -22.22
C LEU A 329 10.91 -1.31 -23.39
N ARG A 330 10.45 -0.55 -24.38
CA ARG A 330 11.26 -0.15 -25.54
C ARG A 330 12.44 0.73 -25.13
N GLY A 331 13.59 0.48 -25.74
CA GLY A 331 14.81 1.27 -25.57
C GLY A 331 15.54 1.05 -24.24
N GLN A 332 16.61 1.80 -24.08
CA GLN A 332 17.46 1.80 -22.88
C GLN A 332 17.56 3.25 -22.36
N PRO A 333 16.50 3.78 -21.75
CA PRO A 333 16.52 5.14 -21.25
C PRO A 333 17.58 5.30 -20.15
N VAL A 334 18.19 6.49 -20.11
CA VAL A 334 19.04 6.93 -19.02
C VAL A 334 18.31 8.04 -18.28
N VAL A 335 18.03 7.81 -16.99
CA VAL A 335 17.26 8.73 -16.15
C VAL A 335 17.94 8.94 -14.79
N TRP A 336 17.59 10.00 -14.10
CA TRP A 336 18.01 10.21 -12.72
C TRP A 336 17.32 9.23 -11.76
N ARG A 337 18.04 8.79 -10.72
CA ARG A 337 17.50 7.93 -9.65
C ARG A 337 16.24 8.53 -9.03
N ASN A 338 16.26 9.83 -8.72
CA ASN A 338 15.11 10.52 -8.16
C ASN A 338 13.91 10.53 -9.11
N ARG A 339 14.11 10.61 -10.43
CA ARG A 339 13.02 10.50 -11.39
C ARG A 339 12.32 9.15 -11.31
N GLU A 340 13.10 8.06 -11.34
CA GLU A 340 12.54 6.70 -11.26
C GLU A 340 11.90 6.42 -9.87
N ALA A 341 12.34 7.11 -8.82
CA ALA A 341 11.82 7.02 -7.47
C ALA A 341 10.66 8.00 -7.18
N SER A 342 10.29 8.90 -8.11
CA SER A 342 9.24 9.91 -7.91
C SER A 342 7.92 9.61 -8.62
N LEU A 343 7.67 8.35 -8.95
CA LEU A 343 6.43 7.91 -9.60
C LEU A 343 5.20 8.21 -8.71
N ASP A 344 4.08 8.52 -9.36
CA ASP A 344 2.82 8.88 -8.68
C ASP A 344 1.85 7.70 -8.67
N ALA A 345 1.39 7.30 -7.47
CA ALA A 345 0.41 6.23 -7.30
C ALA A 345 -0.94 6.52 -7.98
N ALA A 346 -1.25 7.79 -8.26
CA ALA A 346 -2.47 8.18 -8.98
C ALA A 346 -2.57 7.54 -10.38
N SER A 347 -1.44 7.15 -10.99
CA SER A 347 -1.40 6.41 -12.25
C SER A 347 -2.03 5.00 -12.16
N LEU A 348 -2.10 4.41 -10.96
CA LEU A 348 -2.66 3.08 -10.70
C LEU A 348 -4.10 3.13 -10.15
N GLU A 349 -4.61 4.32 -9.83
CA GLU A 349 -5.93 4.42 -9.23
C GLU A 349 -7.04 4.32 -10.27
N PRO A 350 -8.16 3.60 -9.98
CA PRO A 350 -9.30 3.54 -10.91
C PRO A 350 -10.01 4.89 -10.99
N ALA A 351 -10.74 5.11 -12.08
CA ALA A 351 -11.59 6.29 -12.23
C ALA A 351 -12.77 6.30 -11.23
N SER A 352 -13.26 5.12 -10.83
CA SER A 352 -14.34 4.92 -9.86
C SER A 352 -14.08 3.68 -9.03
N ARG A 353 -14.50 3.72 -7.75
CA ARG A 353 -14.47 2.56 -6.82
C ARG A 353 -15.87 2.08 -6.43
N ALA A 354 -16.89 2.42 -7.20
CA ALA A 354 -18.27 2.07 -6.84
C ALA A 354 -18.53 0.55 -6.93
N GLN A 355 -17.99 -0.13 -7.92
CA GLN A 355 -18.21 -1.56 -8.16
C GLN A 355 -16.94 -2.41 -7.95
N SER A 356 -15.77 -1.82 -8.21
CA SER A 356 -14.49 -2.51 -8.08
C SER A 356 -13.40 -1.52 -7.71
N THR A 357 -12.31 -2.05 -7.15
CA THR A 357 -11.11 -1.29 -6.82
C THR A 357 -9.87 -2.12 -7.13
N TYR A 358 -8.71 -1.47 -7.18
CA TYR A 358 -7.44 -2.17 -7.32
C TYR A 358 -6.77 -2.28 -5.96
N VAL A 359 -6.20 -3.44 -5.71
CA VAL A 359 -5.66 -3.84 -4.41
C VAL A 359 -4.28 -4.47 -4.59
N LEU A 360 -3.45 -4.34 -3.57
CA LEU A 360 -2.19 -5.06 -3.47
C LEU A 360 -2.28 -6.17 -2.43
N GLN A 361 -1.52 -7.23 -2.68
CA GLN A 361 -1.24 -8.29 -1.71
C GLN A 361 0.22 -8.70 -1.91
N GLU A 362 0.91 -9.14 -0.85
CA GLU A 362 2.33 -9.42 -0.95
C GLU A 362 2.77 -10.57 -0.06
N TYR A 363 3.67 -11.38 -0.61
CA TYR A 363 4.26 -12.55 0.04
C TYR A 363 5.78 -12.49 -0.07
N PHE A 364 6.47 -12.92 0.98
CA PHE A 364 7.92 -12.98 1.06
C PHE A 364 8.34 -14.43 1.21
N VAL A 365 9.17 -14.93 0.32
CA VAL A 365 9.57 -16.34 0.33
C VAL A 365 11.07 -16.44 0.08
N PRO A 366 11.78 -17.36 0.74
CA PRO A 366 13.22 -17.58 0.54
C PRO A 366 13.60 -17.72 -0.92
N VAL A 367 14.71 -17.10 -1.33
CA VAL A 367 15.20 -17.04 -2.73
C VAL A 367 15.22 -18.40 -3.40
N ALA A 368 15.65 -19.44 -2.69
CA ALA A 368 15.74 -20.82 -3.22
C ALA A 368 14.38 -21.45 -3.58
N ARG A 369 13.26 -20.88 -3.11
CA ARG A 369 11.90 -21.37 -3.34
C ARG A 369 11.17 -20.66 -4.46
N PHE A 370 11.83 -19.75 -5.19
CA PHE A 370 11.22 -18.85 -6.18
C PHE A 370 10.32 -19.57 -7.19
N ALA A 371 10.86 -20.51 -7.94
CA ALA A 371 10.11 -21.19 -9.01
C ALA A 371 8.96 -22.06 -8.47
N ALA A 372 9.21 -22.78 -7.37
CA ALA A 372 8.21 -23.64 -6.74
C ALA A 372 7.02 -22.83 -6.20
N PHE A 373 7.30 -21.74 -5.49
CA PHE A 373 6.27 -20.83 -4.98
C PHE A 373 5.49 -20.16 -6.12
N THR A 374 6.18 -19.64 -7.16
CA THR A 374 5.52 -18.99 -8.30
C THR A 374 4.56 -19.93 -9.03
N ARG A 375 4.92 -21.19 -9.24
CA ARG A 375 4.03 -22.20 -9.86
C ARG A 375 2.82 -22.52 -8.97
N GLY A 376 3.01 -22.60 -7.66
CA GLY A 376 1.92 -22.80 -6.70
C GLY A 376 0.98 -21.61 -6.68
N LEU A 377 1.52 -20.40 -6.64
CA LEU A 377 0.79 -19.15 -6.70
C LEU A 377 -0.04 -19.04 -7.99
N ALA A 378 0.55 -19.33 -9.15
CA ALA A 378 -0.15 -19.31 -10.43
C ALA A 378 -1.37 -20.24 -10.44
N ARG A 379 -1.20 -21.48 -9.92
CA ARG A 379 -2.31 -22.46 -9.81
C ARG A 379 -3.46 -21.95 -8.92
N ILE A 380 -3.15 -21.40 -7.75
CA ILE A 380 -4.16 -20.85 -6.85
C ILE A 380 -4.91 -19.70 -7.51
N LEU A 381 -4.21 -18.75 -8.12
CA LEU A 381 -4.82 -17.60 -8.81
C LEU A 381 -5.73 -18.04 -9.96
N GLN A 382 -5.31 -19.04 -10.75
CA GLN A 382 -6.11 -19.60 -11.85
C GLN A 382 -7.34 -20.33 -11.33
N GLN A 383 -7.21 -21.16 -10.30
CA GLN A 383 -8.33 -21.93 -9.69
C GLN A 383 -9.42 -21.00 -9.14
N HIS A 384 -9.05 -19.84 -8.62
CA HIS A 384 -10.00 -18.87 -8.07
C HIS A 384 -10.41 -17.78 -9.06
N GLY A 385 -9.93 -17.81 -10.31
CA GLY A 385 -10.24 -16.79 -11.32
C GLY A 385 -9.80 -15.38 -10.91
N ALA A 386 -8.71 -15.25 -10.14
CA ALA A 386 -8.23 -13.99 -9.62
C ALA A 386 -7.79 -13.04 -10.75
N GLN A 387 -8.32 -11.82 -10.78
CA GLN A 387 -8.03 -10.82 -11.81
C GLN A 387 -6.73 -10.05 -11.50
N VAL A 388 -5.59 -10.73 -11.65
CA VAL A 388 -4.27 -10.14 -11.45
C VAL A 388 -3.81 -9.42 -12.72
N LEU A 389 -3.34 -8.18 -12.58
CA LEU A 389 -2.80 -7.38 -13.68
C LEU A 389 -1.30 -7.61 -13.84
N ASN A 390 -0.59 -7.67 -12.72
CA ASN A 390 0.85 -7.83 -12.68
C ASN A 390 1.28 -8.36 -11.32
N ILE A 391 2.37 -9.09 -11.29
CA ILE A 391 3.12 -9.42 -10.07
C ILE A 391 4.51 -8.83 -10.22
N SER A 392 4.88 -7.89 -9.35
CA SER A 392 6.24 -7.35 -9.28
C SER A 392 7.06 -8.14 -8.27
N VAL A 393 8.09 -8.82 -8.74
CA VAL A 393 9.04 -9.52 -7.88
C VAL A 393 10.16 -8.56 -7.49
N ARG A 394 10.49 -8.53 -6.19
CA ARG A 394 11.57 -7.72 -5.63
C ARG A 394 12.40 -8.58 -4.71
N HIS A 395 13.57 -8.08 -4.33
CA HIS A 395 14.51 -8.77 -3.46
C HIS A 395 14.74 -7.96 -2.18
N ALA A 396 14.88 -8.66 -1.05
CA ALA A 396 15.34 -8.07 0.19
C ALA A 396 16.33 -9.01 0.91
N PRO A 397 17.45 -8.47 1.44
CA PRO A 397 18.26 -9.17 2.41
C PRO A 397 17.51 -9.33 3.75
N PRO A 398 18.03 -10.13 4.69
CA PRO A 398 17.45 -10.25 6.03
C PRO A 398 17.31 -8.90 6.74
N ASP A 399 16.26 -8.76 7.55
CA ASP A 399 16.04 -7.62 8.44
C ASP A 399 16.51 -7.96 9.86
N PRO A 400 17.64 -7.42 10.31
CA PRO A 400 18.16 -7.72 11.66
C PRO A 400 17.56 -6.82 12.75
N ASP A 401 16.84 -5.77 12.37
CA ASP A 401 16.42 -4.71 13.29
C ASP A 401 14.96 -4.86 13.77
N ALA A 402 14.00 -5.00 12.86
CA ALA A 402 12.60 -4.94 13.23
C ALA A 402 12.14 -6.16 14.05
N VAL A 403 11.38 -5.92 15.13
CA VAL A 403 10.77 -7.01 15.90
C VAL A 403 9.77 -7.76 15.04
N MET A 404 8.96 -7.05 14.24
CA MET A 404 7.98 -7.66 13.32
C MET A 404 8.57 -7.82 11.90
N ALA A 405 9.81 -8.36 11.83
CA ALA A 405 10.50 -8.55 10.56
C ALA A 405 9.75 -9.52 9.64
N TRP A 406 9.43 -9.06 8.42
CA TRP A 406 8.88 -9.89 7.36
C TRP A 406 9.98 -10.59 6.52
N ALA A 407 11.20 -10.03 6.46
CA ALA A 407 12.37 -10.66 5.85
C ALA A 407 13.27 -11.29 6.93
N ARG A 408 12.92 -12.48 7.41
CA ARG A 408 13.71 -13.19 8.44
C ARG A 408 14.99 -13.80 7.88
N GLU A 409 15.04 -14.02 6.60
CA GLU A 409 16.18 -14.43 5.79
C GLU A 409 16.18 -13.70 4.44
N GLU A 410 17.07 -14.01 3.53
CA GLU A 410 17.09 -13.44 2.18
C GLU A 410 15.87 -13.94 1.39
N VAL A 411 15.05 -13.00 0.89
CA VAL A 411 13.77 -13.31 0.26
C VAL A 411 13.60 -12.61 -1.08
N PHE A 412 12.79 -13.22 -1.95
CA PHE A 412 12.02 -12.48 -2.94
C PHE A 412 10.65 -12.11 -2.37
N SER A 413 10.08 -11.00 -2.83
CA SER A 413 8.71 -10.60 -2.59
C SER A 413 7.89 -10.71 -3.88
N TRP A 414 6.64 -11.13 -3.78
CA TRP A 414 5.66 -11.13 -4.87
C TRP A 414 4.59 -10.10 -4.55
N VAL A 415 4.69 -8.92 -5.16
CA VAL A 415 3.71 -7.83 -5.03
C VAL A 415 2.65 -8.02 -6.10
N LEU A 416 1.51 -8.56 -5.72
CA LEU A 416 0.37 -8.78 -6.59
C LEU A 416 -0.44 -7.48 -6.72
N TYR A 417 -0.67 -7.02 -7.94
CA TYR A 417 -1.60 -5.95 -8.26
C TYR A 417 -2.81 -6.53 -8.97
N TYR A 418 -3.99 -6.45 -8.34
CA TYR A 418 -5.17 -7.12 -8.80
C TYR A 418 -6.44 -6.28 -8.64
N LYS A 419 -7.45 -6.59 -9.45
CA LYS A 419 -8.79 -6.00 -9.37
C LYS A 419 -9.68 -6.83 -8.46
N GLN A 420 -10.49 -6.15 -7.66
CA GLN A 420 -11.43 -6.75 -6.73
C GLN A 420 -12.78 -6.02 -6.76
N GLY A 421 -13.89 -6.76 -6.67
CA GLY A 421 -15.21 -6.19 -6.42
C GLY A 421 -15.32 -5.62 -5.00
N THR A 422 -16.25 -4.67 -4.82
CA THR A 422 -16.46 -3.98 -3.53
C THR A 422 -17.55 -4.61 -2.66
N SER A 423 -18.30 -5.59 -3.17
CA SER A 423 -19.32 -6.31 -2.38
C SER A 423 -18.71 -7.20 -1.30
N ALA A 424 -19.51 -7.59 -0.30
CA ALA A 424 -19.08 -8.50 0.76
C ALA A 424 -18.66 -9.86 0.22
N GLU A 425 -19.42 -10.40 -0.75
CA GLU A 425 -19.13 -11.69 -1.40
C GLU A 425 -17.81 -11.64 -2.17
N ALA A 426 -17.50 -10.52 -2.84
CA ALA A 426 -16.23 -10.32 -3.52
C ALA A 426 -15.05 -10.25 -2.55
N GLN A 427 -15.25 -9.61 -1.38
CA GLN A 427 -14.23 -9.57 -0.34
C GLN A 427 -13.99 -10.94 0.28
N GLU A 428 -15.04 -11.74 0.50
CA GLU A 428 -14.93 -13.11 0.98
C GLU A 428 -14.20 -14.01 -0.02
N ALA A 429 -14.55 -13.95 -1.30
CA ALA A 429 -13.90 -14.69 -2.38
C ALA A 429 -12.40 -14.37 -2.46
N VAL A 430 -12.02 -13.10 -2.34
CA VAL A 430 -10.61 -12.69 -2.24
C VAL A 430 -9.97 -13.26 -0.98
N GLY A 431 -10.67 -13.27 0.15
CA GLY A 431 -10.19 -13.85 1.39
C GLY A 431 -9.82 -15.33 1.27
N LEU A 432 -10.57 -16.10 0.48
CA LEU A 432 -10.29 -17.53 0.25
C LEU A 432 -8.93 -17.75 -0.41
N TRP A 433 -8.69 -17.16 -1.57
CA TRP A 433 -7.41 -17.36 -2.27
C TRP A 433 -6.25 -16.64 -1.58
N THR A 434 -6.49 -15.53 -0.88
CA THR A 434 -5.45 -14.86 -0.08
C THR A 434 -4.96 -15.78 1.03
N ARG A 435 -5.87 -16.44 1.77
CA ARG A 435 -5.49 -17.43 2.80
C ARG A 435 -4.75 -18.63 2.21
N ALA A 436 -5.18 -19.12 1.05
CA ALA A 436 -4.48 -20.20 0.36
C ALA A 436 -3.05 -19.81 -0.04
N LEU A 437 -2.84 -18.55 -0.48
CA LEU A 437 -1.50 -18.03 -0.79
C LEU A 437 -0.66 -17.80 0.47
N ILE A 438 -1.26 -17.42 1.60
CA ILE A 438 -0.57 -17.34 2.89
C ILE A 438 -0.09 -18.73 3.31
N ASP A 439 -0.96 -19.75 3.22
CA ASP A 439 -0.57 -21.14 3.53
C ASP A 439 0.55 -21.63 2.63
N LEU A 440 0.49 -21.31 1.34
CA LEU A 440 1.57 -21.62 0.40
C LEU A 440 2.89 -20.93 0.78
N ALA A 441 2.84 -19.64 1.16
CA ALA A 441 4.03 -18.92 1.60
C ALA A 441 4.63 -19.56 2.86
N LEU A 442 3.80 -19.90 3.85
CA LEU A 442 4.21 -20.60 5.07
C LEU A 442 4.84 -21.96 4.79
N GLN A 443 4.27 -22.77 3.87
CA GLN A 443 4.82 -24.06 3.45
C GLN A 443 6.23 -23.91 2.83
N HIS A 444 6.54 -22.76 2.25
CA HIS A 444 7.84 -22.45 1.69
C HIS A 444 8.76 -21.69 2.68
N GLY A 445 8.42 -21.59 3.97
CA GLY A 445 9.20 -20.88 4.98
C GLY A 445 9.06 -19.35 4.93
N GLY A 446 8.10 -18.86 4.15
CA GLY A 446 7.87 -17.44 3.91
C GLY A 446 6.92 -16.77 4.89
N THR A 447 6.55 -15.53 4.58
CA THR A 447 5.60 -14.69 5.31
C THR A 447 4.70 -13.93 4.32
N TYR A 448 3.78 -13.14 4.86
CA TYR A 448 2.97 -12.20 4.08
C TYR A 448 3.04 -10.80 4.67
N TYR A 449 2.66 -9.76 3.93
CA TYR A 449 2.83 -8.37 4.37
C TYR A 449 1.56 -7.81 5.02
N LEU A 450 1.69 -7.23 6.21
CA LEU A 450 0.57 -6.81 7.06
C LEU A 450 -0.16 -5.50 6.67
N PRO A 451 0.34 -4.58 5.83
CA PRO A 451 -0.40 -3.35 5.51
C PRO A 451 -1.54 -3.57 4.51
N TYR A 452 -1.69 -4.77 3.98
CA TYR A 452 -2.78 -5.11 3.06
C TYR A 452 -4.04 -5.59 3.77
N GLN A 453 -4.94 -6.28 3.07
CA GLN A 453 -6.19 -6.75 3.64
C GLN A 453 -5.94 -7.82 4.73
N ARG A 454 -6.73 -7.78 5.80
CA ARG A 454 -6.59 -8.62 6.99
C ARG A 454 -7.30 -9.97 6.85
N HIS A 455 -6.98 -10.73 5.81
CA HIS A 455 -7.63 -12.02 5.53
C HIS A 455 -7.02 -13.21 6.29
N ALA A 456 -5.80 -13.07 6.82
CA ALA A 456 -5.14 -14.13 7.55
C ALA A 456 -5.94 -14.55 8.80
N THR A 457 -5.95 -15.85 9.08
CA THR A 457 -6.44 -16.36 10.36
C THR A 457 -5.44 -16.06 11.48
N GLN A 458 -5.88 -16.20 12.74
CA GLN A 458 -4.99 -16.11 13.91
C GLN A 458 -3.82 -17.11 13.83
N ALA A 459 -4.10 -18.34 13.40
CA ALA A 459 -3.08 -19.38 13.24
C ALA A 459 -2.06 -19.02 12.15
N GLN A 460 -2.52 -18.50 10.99
CA GLN A 460 -1.65 -18.04 9.91
C GLN A 460 -0.78 -16.85 10.35
N PHE A 461 -1.36 -15.89 11.09
CA PHE A 461 -0.59 -14.78 11.64
C PHE A 461 0.48 -15.26 12.63
N ALA A 462 0.14 -16.13 13.56
CA ALA A 462 1.09 -16.67 14.54
C ALA A 462 2.24 -17.44 13.87
N ALA A 463 1.94 -18.23 12.82
CA ALA A 463 2.93 -18.97 12.06
C ALA A 463 3.84 -18.05 11.23
N ALA A 464 3.28 -16.99 10.62
CA ALA A 464 4.04 -16.02 9.81
C ALA A 464 4.93 -15.12 10.68
N TYR A 465 4.46 -14.74 11.87
CA TYR A 465 5.12 -13.80 12.78
C TYR A 465 5.32 -14.39 14.18
N PRO A 466 6.15 -15.43 14.35
CA PRO A 466 6.41 -16.05 15.65
C PRO A 466 6.99 -15.08 16.68
N GLN A 467 7.61 -13.97 16.22
CA GLN A 467 8.13 -12.90 17.07
C GLN A 467 7.05 -11.94 17.61
N ALA A 468 5.76 -12.13 17.28
CA ALA A 468 4.66 -11.27 17.75
C ALA A 468 4.56 -11.24 19.29
N ASP A 469 4.93 -12.31 19.99
CA ASP A 469 4.96 -12.34 21.46
C ASP A 469 6.02 -11.36 22.02
N ARG A 470 7.17 -11.24 21.36
CA ARG A 470 8.17 -10.23 21.72
C ARG A 470 7.62 -8.82 21.50
N PHE A 471 6.86 -8.61 20.42
CA PHE A 471 6.20 -7.31 20.19
C PHE A 471 5.17 -7.01 21.28
N ARG A 472 4.34 -8.00 21.68
CA ARG A 472 3.38 -7.86 22.80
C ARG A 472 4.08 -7.49 24.10
N ALA A 473 5.19 -8.17 24.43
CA ALA A 473 5.98 -7.88 25.62
C ALA A 473 6.54 -6.44 25.61
N THR A 474 7.12 -6.01 24.48
CA THR A 474 7.61 -4.63 24.33
C THR A 474 6.46 -3.61 24.44
N LYS A 475 5.31 -3.91 23.83
CA LYS A 475 4.11 -3.05 23.91
C LYS A 475 3.61 -2.93 25.35
N ALA A 476 3.62 -3.99 26.14
CA ALA A 476 3.19 -3.96 27.54
C ALA A 476 4.07 -3.01 28.39
N VAL A 477 5.34 -2.80 28.02
CA VAL A 477 6.24 -1.85 28.68
C VAL A 477 5.92 -0.41 28.27
N TRP A 478 5.79 -0.14 26.95
CA TRP A 478 5.70 1.23 26.43
C TRP A 478 4.25 1.74 26.28
N ASP A 479 3.26 0.86 26.27
CA ASP A 479 1.84 1.15 26.24
C ASP A 479 1.06 0.16 27.14
N PRO A 480 1.27 0.22 28.46
CA PRO A 480 0.70 -0.76 29.41
C PRO A 480 -0.83 -0.78 29.44
N GLN A 481 -1.49 0.28 29.00
CA GLN A 481 -2.95 0.36 28.91
C GLN A 481 -3.48 -0.12 27.55
N GLY A 482 -2.63 -0.47 26.59
CA GLY A 482 -3.02 -0.93 25.26
C GLY A 482 -3.77 0.12 24.43
N ARG A 483 -3.50 1.41 24.63
CA ARG A 483 -4.20 2.53 23.99
C ARG A 483 -3.80 2.73 22.53
N MET A 484 -2.54 2.49 22.18
CA MET A 484 -2.06 2.58 20.80
C MET A 484 -2.56 1.37 20.01
N ARG A 485 -3.68 1.55 19.32
CA ARG A 485 -4.42 0.44 18.72
C ARG A 485 -5.05 0.84 17.39
N ASN A 486 -5.09 -0.08 16.44
CA ASN A 486 -5.78 0.05 15.17
C ASN A 486 -6.46 -1.27 14.78
N MET A 487 -7.13 -1.32 13.63
CA MET A 487 -7.87 -2.51 13.21
C MET A 487 -6.98 -3.75 13.00
N LEU A 488 -5.68 -3.59 12.68
CA LEU A 488 -4.75 -4.73 12.59
C LEU A 488 -4.49 -5.31 13.98
N TRP A 489 -4.09 -4.47 14.91
CA TRP A 489 -3.78 -4.90 16.28
C TRP A 489 -5.02 -5.28 17.09
N ALA A 490 -6.20 -4.75 16.73
CA ALA A 490 -7.47 -5.21 17.29
C ALA A 490 -7.82 -6.65 16.86
N GLN A 491 -7.28 -7.11 15.71
CA GLN A 491 -7.51 -8.47 15.22
C GLN A 491 -6.46 -9.46 15.74
N TYR A 492 -5.17 -9.07 15.86
CA TYR A 492 -4.09 -10.04 16.07
C TYR A 492 -3.38 -9.94 17.43
N LEU A 493 -3.57 -8.85 18.19
CA LEU A 493 -3.03 -8.67 19.53
C LEU A 493 -4.12 -8.52 20.58
#